data_107496299482b7a88475055073b423b6
#
_entry.id   107496299482b7a88475055073b423b6
#
_cell.length_a   1.000
_cell.length_b   1.000
_cell.length_c   1.000
_cell.angle_alpha   90.00
_cell.angle_beta   90.00
_cell.angle_gamma   90.00
#
_symmetry.space_group_name_H-M   'P 1'
#
loop_
_entity.id
_entity.type
_entity.pdbx_description
1 polymer ?
#
loop_
_entity_poly.entity_id
_entity_poly.type
_entity_poly.pdbx_seq_one_letter_code
_entity_poly.pdbx_strand_id
1 'polypeptide(L)'
;MTEPRTLAPFGRRTLSVAERRELGAYVVLAADDEAGPMPRAGQFYMLAAAEKWGGREDERPFLPRAFSVLRARERGAGGVRLEFMLEAVGPGTARLAELAPGDGLHVTGPLGIGFPDPDSTAPTRRALLCGGGVGTAPLAIWQDELLARGEPAPALLGFRDAAHAPGAELLQNPRIATDDGSHGHHGLVVELLAAELDQDDHVVVYACGPPPMLEAVRAICERRDVPNRLALESGMACGFGACFGCVVPLRAGGYLRLCVEGPVLDGELLAEVPAH
;
A
#
# COMPACT_ATOMS: atom_id res chain seq x y z
N MET A 1 0.22 2.28 -23.21
CA MET A 1 1.55 2.89 -23.00
C MET A 1 1.85 2.74 -21.51
N THR A 2 2.89 2.01 -21.13
CA THR A 2 3.32 1.91 -19.74
C THR A 2 3.75 3.29 -19.27
N GLU A 3 3.14 3.80 -18.19
CA GLU A 3 3.58 5.04 -17.57
C GLU A 3 5.07 5.00 -17.22
N PRO A 4 5.78 6.13 -17.38
CA PRO A 4 7.20 6.17 -17.09
C PRO A 4 7.42 5.87 -15.60
N ARG A 5 8.22 4.86 -15.35
CA ARG A 5 8.67 4.46 -14.02
C ARG A 5 9.43 5.62 -13.36
N THR A 6 9.08 5.96 -12.12
CA THR A 6 9.91 6.88 -11.33
C THR A 6 11.24 6.19 -11.04
N LEU A 7 12.31 6.69 -11.62
CA LEU A 7 13.67 6.22 -11.34
C LEU A 7 14.18 6.99 -10.13
N ALA A 8 14.11 6.37 -8.96
CA ALA A 8 14.83 6.88 -7.79
C ALA A 8 16.32 6.83 -8.06
N PRO A 9 17.14 7.69 -7.43
CA PRO A 9 18.58 7.52 -7.41
C PRO A 9 18.89 6.09 -6.99
N PHE A 10 19.67 5.36 -7.80
CA PHE A 10 20.03 3.98 -7.49
C PHE A 10 20.90 3.98 -6.23
N GLY A 11 20.35 3.44 -5.15
CA GLY A 11 21.06 3.33 -3.90
C GLY A 11 20.15 3.42 -2.67
N ARG A 12 20.72 2.97 -1.56
CA ARG A 12 20.12 3.09 -0.25
C ARG A 12 20.45 4.48 0.32
N ARG A 13 19.43 5.20 0.78
CA ARG A 13 19.59 6.45 1.53
C ARG A 13 19.34 6.18 3.02
N THR A 14 19.91 6.99 3.87
CA THR A 14 19.64 6.99 5.30
C THR A 14 18.93 8.28 5.65
N LEU A 15 17.71 8.16 6.13
CA LEU A 15 16.87 9.27 6.55
C LEU A 15 16.89 9.36 8.08
N SER A 16 16.62 10.53 8.63
CA SER A 16 16.29 10.66 10.04
C SER A 16 14.79 10.54 10.23
N VAL A 17 14.37 9.72 11.18
CA VAL A 17 12.97 9.70 11.63
C VAL A 17 12.65 11.06 12.23
N ALA A 18 11.65 11.73 11.68
CA ALA A 18 11.22 13.05 12.12
C ALA A 18 10.10 12.94 13.16
N GLU A 19 9.23 11.94 13.03
CA GLU A 19 8.07 11.74 13.89
C GLU A 19 7.73 10.25 13.98
N ARG A 20 7.26 9.83 15.16
CA ARG A 20 6.62 8.55 15.42
C ARG A 20 5.31 8.80 16.14
N ARG A 21 4.22 8.25 15.64
CA ARG A 21 2.92 8.30 16.32
C ARG A 21 2.25 6.95 16.33
N GLU A 22 1.48 6.67 17.35
CA GLU A 22 0.63 5.49 17.45
C GLU A 22 -0.75 5.78 16.85
N LEU A 23 -1.32 4.79 16.20
CA LEU A 23 -2.64 4.84 15.59
C LEU A 23 -3.34 3.48 15.82
N GLY A 24 -3.92 3.29 17.00
CA GLY A 24 -4.44 2.00 17.42
C GLY A 24 -3.34 0.93 17.44
N ALA A 25 -3.54 -0.16 16.72
CA ALA A 25 -2.56 -1.25 16.58
C ALA A 25 -1.38 -0.89 15.65
N TYR A 26 -1.41 0.27 15.00
CA TYR A 26 -0.40 0.69 14.04
C TYR A 26 0.57 1.72 14.61
N VAL A 27 1.73 1.81 14.00
CA VAL A 27 2.69 2.90 14.16
C VAL A 27 2.85 3.61 12.82
N VAL A 28 2.80 4.93 12.83
CA VAL A 28 3.15 5.76 11.68
C VAL A 28 4.49 6.41 11.94
N LEU A 29 5.44 6.17 11.02
CA LEU A 29 6.74 6.81 10.99
C LEU A 29 6.77 7.86 9.90
N ALA A 30 7.22 9.07 10.24
CA ALA A 30 7.55 10.10 9.27
C ALA A 30 9.07 10.30 9.20
N ALA A 31 9.63 10.41 8.00
CA ALA A 31 11.04 10.65 7.79
C ALA A 31 11.27 11.65 6.66
N ASP A 32 12.33 12.43 6.76
CA ASP A 32 12.68 13.48 5.80
C ASP A 32 13.71 12.96 4.80
N ASP A 33 13.36 12.92 3.52
CA ASP A 33 14.21 12.53 2.41
C ASP A 33 14.63 13.77 1.61
N GLU A 34 15.82 14.28 1.86
CA GLU A 34 16.33 15.51 1.24
C GLU A 34 16.69 15.35 -0.24
N ALA A 35 16.96 14.12 -0.66
CA ALA A 35 17.44 13.80 -2.00
C ALA A 35 16.46 12.93 -2.81
N GLY A 36 15.38 12.46 -2.20
CA GLY A 36 14.42 11.58 -2.86
C GLY A 36 13.42 12.34 -3.70
N PRO A 37 12.94 11.75 -4.79
CA PRO A 37 11.83 12.31 -5.56
C PRO A 37 10.51 12.10 -4.83
N MET A 38 9.50 12.89 -5.22
CA MET A 38 8.11 12.70 -4.79
C MET A 38 7.62 11.33 -5.29
N PRO A 39 7.16 10.42 -4.41
CA PRO A 39 6.55 9.17 -4.83
C PRO A 39 5.13 9.41 -5.36
N ARG A 40 4.64 8.48 -6.15
CA ARG A 40 3.25 8.41 -6.60
C ARG A 40 2.46 7.46 -5.69
N ALA A 41 1.16 7.69 -5.55
CA ALA A 41 0.27 6.77 -4.84
C ALA A 41 0.40 5.33 -5.38
N GLY A 42 0.46 4.34 -4.49
CA GLY A 42 0.68 2.94 -4.84
C GLY A 42 2.14 2.50 -4.97
N GLN A 43 3.11 3.43 -5.01
CA GLN A 43 4.53 3.09 -4.91
C GLN A 43 4.92 2.75 -3.46
N PHE A 44 6.05 2.06 -3.32
CA PHE A 44 6.55 1.57 -2.04
C PHE A 44 8.04 1.85 -1.86
N TYR A 45 8.52 1.62 -0.64
CA TYR A 45 9.94 1.66 -0.28
C TYR A 45 10.34 0.38 0.43
N MET A 46 11.60 -0.03 0.26
CA MET A 46 12.24 -1.03 1.12
C MET A 46 12.84 -0.30 2.32
N LEU A 47 12.40 -0.68 3.53
CA LEU A 47 12.77 -0.04 4.80
C LEU A 47 13.61 -0.97 5.67
N ALA A 48 14.60 -0.42 6.35
CA ALA A 48 15.38 -1.09 7.39
C ALA A 48 15.83 -0.05 8.43
N ALA A 49 15.90 -0.43 9.71
CA ALA A 49 16.52 0.44 10.70
C ALA A 49 18.04 0.53 10.45
N ALA A 50 18.64 1.72 10.67
CA ALA A 50 20.08 1.88 10.50
C ALA A 50 20.88 1.09 11.54
N GLU A 51 20.29 0.89 12.72
CA GLU A 51 20.89 0.13 13.82
C GLU A 51 20.08 -1.13 14.13
N LYS A 52 20.77 -2.16 14.66
CA LYS A 52 20.18 -3.44 15.03
C LYS A 52 19.45 -4.11 13.85
N TRP A 53 19.99 -3.98 12.65
CA TRP A 53 19.53 -4.61 11.43
C TRP A 53 20.70 -5.28 10.73
N GLY A 54 20.49 -6.49 10.18
CA GLY A 54 21.55 -7.28 9.59
C GLY A 54 22.24 -8.24 10.58
N GLY A 55 22.69 -9.35 10.03
CA GLY A 55 23.06 -10.53 10.79
C GLY A 55 24.33 -10.39 11.62
N ARG A 56 24.24 -10.73 12.84
CA ARG A 56 25.15 -11.44 13.74
C ARG A 56 24.30 -12.15 14.78
N GLU A 57 24.84 -12.89 15.66
CA GLU A 57 24.32 -13.82 16.67
C GLU A 57 22.97 -13.55 17.34
N ASP A 58 22.34 -12.42 17.09
CA ASP A 58 21.01 -12.05 17.60
C ASP A 58 19.98 -12.29 16.50
N GLU A 59 18.74 -12.57 16.84
CA GLU A 59 17.57 -12.72 15.95
C GLU A 59 17.19 -11.39 15.25
N ARG A 60 18.16 -10.74 14.60
CA ARG A 60 17.96 -9.47 13.92
C ARG A 60 17.34 -9.67 12.55
N PRO A 61 16.47 -8.77 12.12
CA PRO A 61 15.97 -8.79 10.75
C PRO A 61 17.14 -8.59 9.77
N PHE A 62 17.17 -9.40 8.70
CA PHE A 62 18.25 -9.34 7.70
C PHE A 62 17.81 -8.59 6.46
N LEU A 63 16.69 -8.99 5.85
CA LEU A 63 16.16 -8.34 4.66
C LEU A 63 15.34 -7.10 5.02
N PRO A 64 15.40 -6.03 4.22
CA PRO A 64 14.50 -4.89 4.37
C PRO A 64 13.04 -5.30 4.17
N ARG A 65 12.11 -4.48 4.61
CA ARG A 65 10.67 -4.68 4.49
C ARG A 65 10.08 -3.71 3.49
N ALA A 66 9.22 -4.21 2.61
CA ALA A 66 8.47 -3.37 1.67
C ALA A 66 7.30 -2.69 2.39
N PHE A 67 7.20 -1.37 2.23
CA PHE A 67 6.10 -0.58 2.76
C PHE A 67 5.60 0.40 1.71
N SER A 68 4.30 0.37 1.45
CA SER A 68 3.64 1.39 0.64
C SER A 68 3.74 2.76 1.32
N VAL A 69 3.83 3.80 0.52
CA VAL A 69 3.80 5.17 1.02
C VAL A 69 2.40 5.48 1.53
N LEU A 70 2.31 5.96 2.77
CA LEU A 70 1.06 6.45 3.36
C LEU A 70 0.77 7.87 2.90
N ARG A 71 1.77 8.76 3.01
CA ARG A 71 1.74 10.15 2.55
C ARG A 71 3.12 10.63 2.17
N ALA A 72 3.13 11.59 1.26
CA ALA A 72 4.33 12.30 0.87
C ALA A 72 4.01 13.79 0.71
N ARG A 73 4.89 14.65 1.20
CA ARG A 73 4.72 16.11 1.11
C ARG A 73 6.04 16.78 0.79
N GLU A 74 6.01 17.77 -0.09
CA GLU A 74 7.17 18.61 -0.33
C GLU A 74 7.61 19.35 0.93
N ARG A 75 8.91 19.47 1.12
CA ARG A 75 9.51 20.26 2.19
C ARG A 75 9.97 21.60 1.65
N GLY A 76 9.72 22.67 2.39
CA GLY A 76 10.11 24.03 1.97
C GLY A 76 11.61 24.22 1.77
N ALA A 77 12.46 23.36 2.33
CA ALA A 77 13.91 23.33 2.17
C ALA A 77 14.39 22.41 1.03
N GLY A 78 13.47 21.82 0.25
CA GLY A 78 13.72 20.79 -0.73
C GLY A 78 13.58 19.37 -0.18
N GLY A 79 13.40 18.39 -1.10
CA GLY A 79 13.13 16.99 -0.74
C GLY A 79 11.69 16.73 -0.33
N VAL A 80 11.44 15.58 0.27
CA VAL A 80 10.11 15.08 0.61
C VAL A 80 10.08 14.60 2.05
N ARG A 81 8.97 14.85 2.76
CA ARG A 81 8.61 14.12 3.98
C ARG A 81 7.76 12.92 3.58
N LEU A 82 8.18 11.75 3.99
CA LEU A 82 7.54 10.47 3.74
C LEU A 82 6.90 9.96 5.03
N GLU A 83 5.68 9.42 4.93
CA GLU A 83 5.03 8.71 6.01
C GLU A 83 4.78 7.26 5.62
N PHE A 84 5.00 6.34 6.57
CA PHE A 84 4.77 4.91 6.43
C PHE A 84 3.95 4.40 7.61
N MET A 85 2.92 3.59 7.35
CA MET A 85 2.15 2.90 8.38
C MET A 85 2.62 1.46 8.47
N LEU A 86 2.83 0.97 9.68
CA LEU A 86 3.29 -0.39 9.95
C LEU A 86 2.58 -1.00 11.16
N GLU A 87 2.48 -2.31 11.16
CA GLU A 87 2.03 -3.13 12.28
C GLU A 87 3.18 -4.03 12.72
N ALA A 88 3.41 -4.16 14.04
CA ALA A 88 4.49 -4.96 14.60
C ALA A 88 4.13 -6.44 14.63
N VAL A 89 4.16 -7.11 13.48
CA VAL A 89 3.77 -8.53 13.31
C VAL A 89 4.95 -9.50 13.28
N GLY A 90 6.18 -9.00 13.33
CA GLY A 90 7.39 -9.83 13.31
C GLY A 90 8.64 -9.02 13.62
N PRO A 91 9.82 -9.66 13.73
CA PRO A 91 11.03 -8.99 14.23
C PRO A 91 11.44 -7.76 13.42
N GLY A 92 11.23 -7.77 12.10
CA GLY A 92 11.54 -6.61 11.25
C GLY A 92 10.59 -5.43 11.48
N THR A 93 9.29 -5.69 11.49
CA THR A 93 8.28 -4.65 11.71
C THR A 93 8.28 -4.17 13.17
N ALA A 94 8.55 -5.05 14.13
CA ALA A 94 8.74 -4.66 15.53
C ALA A 94 9.93 -3.69 15.68
N ARG A 95 11.09 -4.02 15.07
CA ARG A 95 12.26 -3.13 15.12
C ARG A 95 12.00 -1.77 14.45
N LEU A 96 11.27 -1.74 13.34
CA LEU A 96 10.88 -0.47 12.71
C LEU A 96 9.92 0.33 13.61
N ALA A 97 8.96 -0.34 14.26
CA ALA A 97 8.00 0.30 15.16
C ALA A 97 8.64 0.92 16.44
N GLU A 98 9.83 0.46 16.82
CA GLU A 98 10.61 0.99 17.94
C GLU A 98 11.38 2.28 17.60
N LEU A 99 11.52 2.64 16.32
CA LEU A 99 12.27 3.83 15.91
C LEU A 99 11.65 5.09 16.49
N ALA A 100 12.50 5.94 17.04
CA ALA A 100 12.15 7.23 17.63
C ALA A 100 12.65 8.40 16.76
N PRO A 101 12.15 9.61 16.96
CA PRO A 101 12.70 10.80 16.30
C PRO A 101 14.22 10.93 16.54
N GLY A 102 14.95 11.14 15.45
CA GLY A 102 16.43 11.17 15.43
C GLY A 102 17.08 9.83 15.02
N ASP A 103 16.38 8.71 15.12
CA ASP A 103 16.92 7.42 14.68
C ASP A 103 17.08 7.37 13.15
N GLY A 104 18.05 6.55 12.71
CA GLY A 104 18.31 6.34 11.29
C GLY A 104 17.36 5.30 10.66
N LEU A 105 16.75 5.67 9.55
CA LEU A 105 15.93 4.79 8.69
C LEU A 105 16.59 4.64 7.33
N HIS A 106 17.01 3.45 6.99
CA HIS A 106 17.48 3.14 5.63
C HIS A 106 16.29 2.93 4.70
N VAL A 107 16.31 3.62 3.56
CA VAL A 107 15.28 3.50 2.53
C VAL A 107 15.90 3.22 1.16
N THR A 108 15.19 2.43 0.35
CA THR A 108 15.40 2.30 -1.09
C THR A 108 14.05 2.50 -1.78
N GLY A 109 13.94 3.49 -2.63
CA GLY A 109 12.67 3.86 -3.28
C GLY A 109 12.66 5.34 -3.75
N PRO A 110 11.52 5.78 -4.31
CA PRO A 110 10.28 5.02 -4.56
C PRO A 110 10.47 3.93 -5.60
N LEU A 111 9.76 2.82 -5.42
CA LEU A 111 9.85 1.62 -6.26
C LEU A 111 8.48 1.25 -6.83
N GLY A 112 8.50 0.51 -7.93
CA GLY A 112 7.31 0.02 -8.59
C GLY A 112 6.52 1.09 -9.36
N ILE A 113 5.33 0.69 -9.78
CA ILE A 113 4.38 1.51 -10.55
C ILE A 113 3.20 1.84 -9.65
N GLY A 114 2.80 3.12 -9.62
CA GLY A 114 1.67 3.61 -8.82
C GLY A 114 0.30 3.31 -9.44
N PHE A 115 -0.75 3.75 -8.75
CA PHE A 115 -2.12 3.66 -9.27
C PHE A 115 -2.27 4.50 -10.54
N PRO A 116 -2.87 3.94 -11.60
CA PRO A 116 -3.26 4.70 -12.78
C PRO A 116 -4.51 5.53 -12.49
N ASP A 117 -4.67 6.64 -13.20
CA ASP A 117 -5.89 7.45 -13.12
C ASP A 117 -7.14 6.67 -13.54
N PRO A 118 -8.32 6.96 -12.93
CA PRO A 118 -9.58 6.32 -13.30
C PRO A 118 -9.88 6.47 -14.79
N ASP A 119 -9.75 7.68 -15.35
CA ASP A 119 -10.02 7.95 -16.76
C ASP A 119 -9.10 7.19 -17.72
N SER A 120 -7.84 6.94 -17.32
CA SER A 120 -6.92 6.13 -18.12
C SER A 120 -7.26 4.64 -18.09
N THR A 121 -7.99 4.21 -17.07
CA THR A 121 -8.45 2.82 -16.88
C THR A 121 -9.78 2.58 -17.56
N ALA A 122 -10.76 3.41 -17.27
CA ALA A 122 -12.11 3.36 -17.82
C ALA A 122 -12.72 4.77 -17.81
N PRO A 123 -12.74 5.47 -18.96
CA PRO A 123 -13.21 6.84 -19.04
C PRO A 123 -14.61 7.02 -18.44
N THR A 124 -14.83 8.14 -17.75
CA THR A 124 -16.07 8.51 -17.06
C THR A 124 -16.41 7.71 -15.81
N ARG A 125 -15.66 6.69 -15.45
CA ARG A 125 -15.86 5.94 -14.20
C ARG A 125 -15.19 6.64 -13.02
N ARG A 126 -15.86 6.66 -11.86
CA ARG A 126 -15.29 7.21 -10.61
C ARG A 126 -14.43 6.18 -9.88
N ALA A 127 -13.53 6.65 -9.04
CA ALA A 127 -12.77 5.76 -8.16
C ALA A 127 -13.63 5.22 -7.01
N LEU A 128 -13.44 3.94 -6.65
CA LEU A 128 -13.94 3.33 -5.41
C LEU A 128 -12.76 2.62 -4.73
N LEU A 129 -12.47 3.03 -3.49
CA LEU A 129 -11.32 2.51 -2.75
C LEU A 129 -11.77 1.37 -1.83
N CYS A 130 -11.03 0.25 -1.83
CA CYS A 130 -11.31 -0.91 -0.99
C CYS A 130 -10.03 -1.37 -0.28
N GLY A 131 -9.92 -1.14 1.03
CA GLY A 131 -8.70 -1.37 1.80
C GLY A 131 -8.88 -2.36 2.94
N GLY A 132 -7.78 -3.07 3.30
CA GLY A 132 -7.73 -3.96 4.45
C GLY A 132 -6.47 -3.80 5.29
N GLY A 133 -6.62 -3.52 6.58
CA GLY A 133 -5.50 -3.38 7.51
C GLY A 133 -4.46 -2.35 7.05
N VAL A 134 -3.19 -2.72 7.00
CA VAL A 134 -2.09 -1.85 6.52
C VAL A 134 -2.22 -1.47 5.04
N GLY A 135 -3.01 -2.21 4.25
CA GLY A 135 -3.35 -1.85 2.87
C GLY A 135 -4.15 -0.55 2.74
N THR A 136 -4.62 0.03 3.82
CA THR A 136 -5.18 1.38 3.88
C THR A 136 -4.16 2.46 3.49
N ALA A 137 -2.87 2.24 3.75
CA ALA A 137 -1.81 3.23 3.52
C ALA A 137 -1.74 3.75 2.07
N PRO A 138 -1.58 2.91 1.03
CA PRO A 138 -1.49 3.41 -0.34
C PRO A 138 -2.80 4.01 -0.85
N LEU A 139 -3.93 3.65 -0.25
CA LEU A 139 -5.24 4.22 -0.59
C LEU A 139 -5.44 5.61 0.03
N ALA A 140 -4.81 5.90 1.17
CA ALA A 140 -4.88 7.22 1.79
C ALA A 140 -4.22 8.29 0.92
N ILE A 141 -2.98 8.08 0.47
CA ILE A 141 -2.33 9.02 -0.46
C ILE A 141 -3.09 9.10 -1.80
N TRP A 142 -3.68 7.99 -2.27
CA TRP A 142 -4.46 8.00 -3.51
C TRP A 142 -5.75 8.81 -3.36
N GLN A 143 -6.45 8.65 -2.25
CA GLN A 143 -7.63 9.48 -1.95
C GLN A 143 -7.27 10.97 -1.87
N ASP A 144 -6.18 11.31 -1.17
CA ASP A 144 -5.72 12.70 -1.07
C ASP A 144 -5.45 13.30 -2.47
N GLU A 145 -4.82 12.56 -3.39
CA GLU A 145 -4.56 12.99 -4.77
C GLU A 145 -5.86 13.18 -5.59
N LEU A 146 -6.81 12.25 -5.49
CA LEU A 146 -8.10 12.33 -6.17
C LEU A 146 -8.93 13.52 -5.66
N LEU A 147 -9.03 13.68 -4.35
CA LEU A 147 -9.78 14.78 -3.73
C LEU A 147 -9.16 16.16 -4.06
N ALA A 148 -7.85 16.25 -4.14
CA ALA A 148 -7.17 17.49 -4.56
C ALA A 148 -7.52 17.91 -5.99
N ARG A 149 -7.92 16.96 -6.84
CA ARG A 149 -8.42 17.19 -8.21
C ARG A 149 -9.94 17.39 -8.27
N GLY A 150 -10.64 17.34 -7.12
CA GLY A 150 -12.10 17.42 -7.06
C GLY A 150 -12.82 16.14 -7.47
N GLU A 151 -12.10 15.01 -7.53
CA GLU A 151 -12.65 13.70 -7.90
C GLU A 151 -13.15 12.97 -6.63
N PRO A 152 -14.44 12.59 -6.53
CA PRO A 152 -14.92 11.80 -5.41
C PRO A 152 -14.25 10.43 -5.34
N ALA A 153 -13.78 10.05 -4.16
CA ALA A 153 -13.12 8.79 -3.92
C ALA A 153 -13.65 8.12 -2.62
N PRO A 154 -14.90 7.59 -2.64
CA PRO A 154 -15.43 6.87 -1.50
C PRO A 154 -14.55 5.67 -1.14
N ALA A 155 -14.45 5.38 0.17
CA ALA A 155 -13.59 4.34 0.69
C ALA A 155 -14.38 3.33 1.54
N LEU A 156 -14.07 2.06 1.33
CA LEU A 156 -14.54 0.91 2.09
C LEU A 156 -13.33 0.28 2.77
N LEU A 157 -13.32 0.20 4.10
CA LEU A 157 -12.16 -0.26 4.85
C LEU A 157 -12.53 -1.41 5.78
N GLY A 158 -11.71 -2.47 5.74
CA GLY A 158 -11.84 -3.64 6.59
C GLY A 158 -10.72 -3.75 7.59
N PHE A 159 -11.08 -4.09 8.82
CA PHE A 159 -10.13 -4.31 9.91
C PHE A 159 -10.53 -5.55 10.69
N ARG A 160 -9.59 -6.13 11.42
CA ARG A 160 -9.83 -7.31 12.23
C ARG A 160 -10.74 -6.99 13.44
N ASP A 161 -10.48 -5.86 14.10
CA ASP A 161 -11.11 -5.48 15.36
C ASP A 161 -11.01 -3.97 15.63
N ALA A 162 -11.57 -3.52 16.76
CA ALA A 162 -11.54 -2.12 17.21
C ALA A 162 -10.13 -1.55 17.43
N ALA A 163 -9.12 -2.38 17.74
CA ALA A 163 -7.74 -1.88 17.91
C ALA A 163 -7.12 -1.47 16.57
N HIS A 164 -7.56 -2.05 15.46
CA HIS A 164 -7.11 -1.75 14.10
C HIS A 164 -7.98 -0.69 13.40
N ALA A 165 -9.24 -0.51 13.83
CA ALA A 165 -10.18 0.44 13.23
C ALA A 165 -9.66 1.91 13.17
N PRO A 166 -8.77 2.41 14.06
CA PRO A 166 -8.19 3.75 13.93
C PRO A 166 -7.42 3.98 12.62
N GLY A 167 -6.98 2.94 11.92
CA GLY A 167 -6.46 3.06 10.56
C GLY A 167 -7.43 3.73 9.57
N ALA A 168 -8.72 3.73 9.86
CA ALA A 168 -9.73 4.41 9.05
C ALA A 168 -9.65 5.94 9.09
N GLU A 169 -9.08 6.52 10.14
CA GLU A 169 -8.88 7.98 10.29
C GLU A 169 -7.95 8.56 9.21
N LEU A 170 -7.24 7.69 8.50
CA LEU A 170 -6.33 8.09 7.42
C LEU A 170 -7.07 8.50 6.15
N LEU A 171 -8.33 8.10 5.96
CA LEU A 171 -9.16 8.43 4.81
C LEU A 171 -10.36 9.30 5.22
N GLN A 172 -10.91 10.02 4.26
CA GLN A 172 -12.09 10.85 4.48
C GLN A 172 -13.37 10.02 4.32
N ASN A 173 -14.23 10.08 5.33
CA ASN A 173 -15.57 9.47 5.34
C ASN A 173 -15.63 8.00 4.90
N PRO A 174 -14.76 7.10 5.41
CA PRO A 174 -14.80 5.70 5.02
C PRO A 174 -16.02 4.98 5.63
N ARG A 175 -16.54 4.00 4.91
CA ARG A 175 -17.39 2.96 5.50
C ARG A 175 -16.50 1.85 6.03
N ILE A 176 -16.74 1.41 7.25
CA ILE A 176 -15.87 0.50 7.99
C ILE A 176 -16.57 -0.83 8.24
N ALA A 177 -15.84 -1.92 8.07
CA ALA A 177 -16.19 -3.25 8.53
C ALA A 177 -15.12 -3.75 9.50
N THR A 178 -15.54 -4.50 10.53
CA THR A 178 -14.61 -5.27 11.38
C THR A 178 -15.07 -6.72 11.44
N ASP A 179 -14.10 -7.64 11.38
CA ASP A 179 -14.37 -9.08 11.34
C ASP A 179 -15.12 -9.53 12.60
N ASP A 180 -14.82 -8.94 13.76
CA ASP A 180 -15.42 -9.23 15.06
C ASP A 180 -16.69 -8.40 15.37
N GLY A 181 -17.05 -7.43 14.51
CA GLY A 181 -18.20 -6.54 14.69
C GLY A 181 -17.99 -5.47 15.77
N SER A 182 -16.77 -5.26 16.24
CA SER A 182 -16.49 -4.27 17.30
C SER A 182 -16.57 -2.82 16.83
N HIS A 183 -16.54 -2.57 15.52
CA HIS A 183 -16.69 -1.24 14.93
C HIS A 183 -17.28 -1.31 13.51
N GLY A 184 -18.28 -0.50 13.20
CA GLY A 184 -18.90 -0.43 11.88
C GLY A 184 -19.73 -1.67 11.52
N HIS A 185 -19.63 -2.12 10.26
CA HIS A 185 -20.28 -3.34 9.79
C HIS A 185 -19.61 -4.58 10.40
N HIS A 186 -20.41 -5.52 10.94
CA HIS A 186 -19.90 -6.81 11.38
C HIS A 186 -19.76 -7.75 10.18
N GLY A 187 -18.56 -8.01 9.76
CA GLY A 187 -18.24 -8.85 8.60
C GLY A 187 -17.07 -8.34 7.78
N LEU A 188 -16.95 -8.84 6.57
CA LEU A 188 -15.81 -8.53 5.70
C LEU A 188 -16.07 -7.28 4.85
N VAL A 189 -15.05 -6.50 4.56
CA VAL A 189 -15.13 -5.31 3.69
C VAL A 189 -15.68 -5.63 2.29
N VAL A 190 -15.49 -6.83 1.81
CA VAL A 190 -16.00 -7.28 0.50
C VAL A 190 -17.53 -7.37 0.46
N GLU A 191 -18.19 -7.46 1.61
CA GLU A 191 -19.65 -7.37 1.70
C GLU A 191 -20.11 -5.93 1.46
N LEU A 192 -19.38 -4.95 2.01
CA LEU A 192 -19.61 -3.53 1.71
C LEU A 192 -19.35 -3.22 0.23
N LEU A 193 -18.29 -3.81 -0.35
CA LEU A 193 -17.99 -3.66 -1.77
C LEU A 193 -19.11 -4.23 -2.64
N ALA A 194 -19.58 -5.43 -2.35
CA ALA A 194 -20.68 -6.03 -3.10
C ALA A 194 -21.94 -5.17 -3.05
N ALA A 195 -22.30 -4.67 -1.86
CA ALA A 195 -23.47 -3.80 -1.68
C ALA A 195 -23.33 -2.43 -2.38
N GLU A 196 -22.12 -1.87 -2.46
CA GLU A 196 -21.84 -0.63 -3.20
C GLU A 196 -21.98 -0.85 -4.70
N LEU A 197 -21.42 -1.93 -5.23
CA LEU A 197 -21.48 -2.29 -6.65
C LEU A 197 -22.90 -2.70 -7.10
N ASP A 198 -23.77 -3.15 -6.19
CA ASP A 198 -25.18 -3.40 -6.49
C ASP A 198 -25.98 -2.09 -6.68
N GLN A 199 -25.48 -0.96 -6.16
CA GLN A 199 -26.09 0.36 -6.32
C GLN A 199 -25.49 1.14 -7.50
N ASP A 200 -24.16 1.08 -7.67
CA ASP A 200 -23.44 1.75 -8.75
C ASP A 200 -22.17 0.96 -9.11
N ASP A 201 -22.19 0.34 -10.28
CA ASP A 201 -21.05 -0.40 -10.84
C ASP A 201 -20.20 0.45 -11.83
N HIS A 202 -20.59 1.73 -12.03
CA HIS A 202 -19.86 2.64 -12.92
C HIS A 202 -18.60 3.22 -12.24
N VAL A 203 -17.77 2.34 -11.74
CA VAL A 203 -16.56 2.64 -10.96
C VAL A 203 -15.33 1.90 -11.48
N VAL A 204 -14.14 2.37 -11.05
CA VAL A 204 -12.90 1.60 -11.04
C VAL A 204 -12.58 1.30 -9.58
N VAL A 205 -12.44 0.04 -9.22
CA VAL A 205 -12.09 -0.37 -7.85
C VAL A 205 -10.57 -0.38 -7.68
N TYR A 206 -10.08 0.37 -6.72
CA TYR A 206 -8.68 0.38 -6.27
C TYR A 206 -8.58 -0.34 -4.94
N ALA A 207 -7.83 -1.43 -4.89
CA ALA A 207 -7.77 -2.22 -3.67
C ALA A 207 -6.33 -2.52 -3.21
N CYS A 208 -6.14 -2.52 -1.89
CA CYS A 208 -4.93 -2.98 -1.24
C CYS A 208 -5.27 -3.63 0.11
N GLY A 209 -4.67 -4.77 0.41
CA GLY A 209 -4.92 -5.51 1.64
C GLY A 209 -4.42 -6.96 1.56
N PRO A 210 -4.82 -7.80 2.52
CA PRO A 210 -4.42 -9.21 2.55
C PRO A 210 -4.82 -9.97 1.28
N PRO A 211 -4.01 -10.95 0.83
CA PRO A 211 -4.28 -11.71 -0.40
C PRO A 211 -5.69 -12.31 -0.50
N PRO A 212 -6.28 -12.89 0.56
CA PRO A 212 -7.66 -13.39 0.49
C PRO A 212 -8.69 -12.31 0.21
N MET A 213 -8.49 -11.09 0.77
CA MET A 213 -9.36 -9.94 0.50
C MET A 213 -9.24 -9.50 -0.96
N LEU A 214 -8.01 -9.36 -1.46
CA LEU A 214 -7.75 -8.95 -2.85
C LEU A 214 -8.31 -9.97 -3.85
N GLU A 215 -8.22 -11.29 -3.57
CA GLU A 215 -8.85 -12.32 -4.40
C GLU A 215 -10.38 -12.19 -4.40
N ALA A 216 -10.98 -11.94 -3.25
CA ALA A 216 -12.43 -11.74 -3.18
C ALA A 216 -12.86 -10.48 -3.95
N VAL A 217 -12.11 -9.37 -3.84
CA VAL A 217 -12.33 -8.15 -4.64
C VAL A 217 -12.22 -8.46 -6.13
N ARG A 218 -11.13 -9.12 -6.57
CA ARG A 218 -10.91 -9.51 -7.97
C ARG A 218 -12.10 -10.32 -8.50
N ALA A 219 -12.51 -11.36 -7.77
CA ALA A 219 -13.60 -12.24 -8.16
C ALA A 219 -14.96 -11.53 -8.20
N ILE A 220 -15.22 -10.58 -7.29
CA ILE A 220 -16.46 -9.76 -7.30
C ILE A 220 -16.46 -8.85 -8.53
N CYS A 221 -15.36 -8.16 -8.79
CA CYS A 221 -15.23 -7.26 -9.94
C CYS A 221 -15.33 -8.02 -11.28
N GLU A 222 -14.67 -9.17 -11.40
CA GLU A 222 -14.73 -10.03 -12.60
C GLU A 222 -16.17 -10.46 -12.92
N ARG A 223 -16.95 -10.88 -11.92
CA ARG A 223 -18.35 -11.28 -12.13
C ARG A 223 -19.27 -10.14 -12.56
N ARG A 224 -18.90 -8.89 -12.26
CA ARG A 224 -19.69 -7.68 -12.57
C ARG A 224 -19.14 -6.86 -13.73
N ASP A 225 -18.07 -7.32 -14.37
CA ASP A 225 -17.35 -6.58 -15.43
C ASP A 225 -16.92 -5.18 -14.96
N VAL A 226 -16.45 -5.07 -13.71
CA VAL A 226 -15.96 -3.84 -13.09
C VAL A 226 -14.45 -3.82 -13.14
N PRO A 227 -13.83 -2.79 -13.78
CA PRO A 227 -12.38 -2.63 -13.78
C PRO A 227 -11.82 -2.51 -12.37
N ASN A 228 -10.68 -3.13 -12.11
CA ASN A 228 -10.04 -3.05 -10.81
C ASN A 228 -8.52 -2.97 -10.90
N ARG A 229 -7.91 -2.31 -9.91
CA ARG A 229 -6.48 -2.13 -9.74
C ARG A 229 -6.09 -2.62 -8.35
N LEU A 230 -5.31 -3.68 -8.31
CA LEU A 230 -4.93 -4.37 -7.09
C LEU A 230 -3.47 -4.05 -6.76
N ALA A 231 -3.21 -3.45 -5.61
CA ALA A 231 -1.87 -3.31 -5.07
C ALA A 231 -1.52 -4.59 -4.31
N LEU A 232 -0.72 -5.44 -4.93
CA LEU A 232 -0.35 -6.75 -4.40
C LEU A 232 0.86 -6.65 -3.47
N GLU A 233 0.89 -7.55 -2.49
CA GLU A 233 2.05 -7.78 -1.65
C GLU A 233 2.70 -9.12 -2.00
N SER A 234 4.00 -9.24 -1.83
CA SER A 234 4.74 -10.49 -1.86
C SER A 234 6.04 -10.39 -1.08
N GLY A 235 6.70 -11.52 -0.84
CA GLY A 235 8.01 -11.55 -0.21
C GLY A 235 9.05 -10.83 -1.06
N MET A 236 9.37 -9.58 -0.74
CA MET A 236 10.39 -8.79 -1.44
C MET A 236 11.70 -8.78 -0.68
N ALA A 237 12.77 -9.24 -1.34
CA ALA A 237 14.12 -9.17 -0.78
C ALA A 237 14.91 -7.96 -1.31
N CYS A 238 15.00 -7.78 -2.63
CA CYS A 238 15.77 -6.70 -3.23
C CYS A 238 14.93 -5.43 -3.52
N GLY A 239 13.69 -5.56 -3.92
CA GLY A 239 12.80 -4.44 -4.29
C GLY A 239 13.03 -3.84 -5.69
N PHE A 240 14.08 -4.26 -6.43
CA PHE A 240 14.47 -3.65 -7.72
C PHE A 240 14.65 -4.66 -8.86
N GLY A 241 14.08 -5.87 -8.74
CA GLY A 241 13.97 -6.83 -9.84
C GLY A 241 15.14 -7.80 -10.01
N ALA A 242 16.13 -7.84 -9.09
CA ALA A 242 17.31 -8.68 -9.22
C ALA A 242 17.10 -10.13 -8.72
N CYS A 243 16.34 -10.33 -7.64
CA CYS A 243 16.25 -11.63 -6.96
C CYS A 243 15.13 -12.53 -7.44
N PHE A 244 14.15 -11.99 -8.18
CA PHE A 244 12.93 -12.70 -8.65
C PHE A 244 12.05 -13.28 -7.51
N GLY A 245 12.24 -12.88 -6.24
CA GLY A 245 11.45 -13.36 -5.12
C GLY A 245 10.00 -12.86 -5.11
N CYS A 246 9.69 -11.80 -5.86
CA CYS A 246 8.38 -11.17 -5.90
C CYS A 246 7.60 -11.45 -7.21
N VAL A 247 7.90 -12.57 -7.87
CA VAL A 247 7.20 -12.94 -9.11
C VAL A 247 5.79 -13.43 -8.83
N VAL A 248 4.85 -13.02 -9.68
CA VAL A 248 3.47 -13.52 -9.68
C VAL A 248 3.12 -14.08 -11.05
N PRO A 249 2.36 -15.18 -11.13
CA PRO A 249 1.94 -15.77 -12.39
C PRO A 249 0.83 -14.92 -13.04
N LEU A 250 0.84 -14.86 -14.37
CA LEU A 250 -0.19 -14.20 -15.17
C LEU A 250 -1.20 -15.20 -15.73
N ARG A 251 -2.45 -14.79 -15.89
CA ARG A 251 -3.54 -15.58 -16.49
C ARG A 251 -3.18 -16.06 -17.90
N ALA A 252 -2.54 -15.24 -18.70
CA ALA A 252 -2.11 -15.57 -20.06
C ALA A 252 -0.81 -16.41 -20.11
N GLY A 253 -0.29 -16.83 -18.96
CA GLY A 253 1.01 -17.47 -18.83
C GLY A 253 2.16 -16.46 -18.66
N GLY A 254 3.30 -16.97 -18.20
CA GLY A 254 4.45 -16.14 -17.83
C GLY A 254 4.34 -15.56 -16.42
N TYR A 255 5.28 -14.67 -16.10
CA TYR A 255 5.43 -14.07 -14.76
C TYR A 255 5.81 -12.61 -14.88
N LEU A 256 5.43 -11.80 -13.88
CA LEU A 256 5.95 -10.46 -13.69
C LEU A 256 6.53 -10.31 -12.28
N ARG A 257 7.40 -9.32 -12.10
CA ARG A 257 8.00 -8.98 -10.80
C ARG A 257 7.24 -7.80 -10.19
N LEU A 258 6.58 -8.01 -9.07
CA LEU A 258 5.79 -6.96 -8.41
C LEU A 258 6.62 -5.70 -8.09
N CYS A 259 7.91 -5.87 -7.74
CA CYS A 259 8.76 -4.72 -7.43
C CYS A 259 9.15 -3.86 -8.64
N VAL A 260 8.91 -4.32 -9.86
CA VAL A 260 9.31 -3.64 -11.11
C VAL A 260 8.10 -3.31 -11.97
N GLU A 261 7.29 -4.31 -12.28
CA GLU A 261 6.12 -4.21 -13.14
C GLU A 261 4.81 -3.95 -12.36
N GLY A 262 4.84 -4.08 -11.02
CA GLY A 262 3.79 -3.77 -10.05
C GLY A 262 4.25 -2.68 -9.07
N PRO A 263 3.76 -2.66 -7.81
CA PRO A 263 2.87 -3.63 -7.19
C PRO A 263 1.41 -3.53 -7.64
N VAL A 264 1.01 -2.43 -8.28
CA VAL A 264 -0.34 -2.21 -8.77
C VAL A 264 -0.52 -2.89 -10.11
N LEU A 265 -1.44 -3.82 -10.16
CA LEU A 265 -1.79 -4.59 -11.36
C LEU A 265 -3.26 -4.48 -11.70
N ASP A 266 -3.56 -4.64 -12.98
CA ASP A 266 -4.90 -4.93 -13.44
C ASP A 266 -5.31 -6.32 -12.96
N GLY A 267 -6.43 -6.43 -12.27
CA GLY A 267 -6.94 -7.72 -11.79
C GLY A 267 -7.24 -8.73 -12.88
N GLU A 268 -7.53 -8.26 -14.10
CA GLU A 268 -7.74 -9.13 -15.27
C GLU A 268 -6.48 -9.88 -15.69
N LEU A 269 -5.29 -9.35 -15.39
CA LEU A 269 -4.03 -10.01 -15.68
C LEU A 269 -3.81 -11.27 -14.84
N LEU A 270 -4.51 -11.38 -13.70
CA LEU A 270 -4.31 -12.45 -12.72
C LEU A 270 -5.34 -13.57 -12.92
N ALA A 271 -4.89 -14.83 -12.89
CA ALA A 271 -5.80 -15.96 -12.76
C ALA A 271 -6.40 -16.01 -11.34
N GLU A 272 -5.54 -15.75 -10.35
CA GLU A 272 -5.86 -15.65 -8.94
C GLU A 272 -4.84 -14.71 -8.25
N VAL A 273 -5.17 -14.16 -7.08
CA VAL A 273 -4.20 -13.44 -6.25
C VAL A 273 -3.37 -14.48 -5.48
N PRO A 274 -2.04 -14.51 -5.66
CA PRO A 274 -1.21 -15.49 -4.98
C PRO A 274 -1.29 -15.34 -3.46
N ALA A 275 -1.55 -16.44 -2.74
CA ALA A 275 -1.37 -16.53 -1.30
C ALA A 275 0.12 -16.73 -1.00
N HIS A 276 0.72 -15.90 -0.14
CA HIS A 276 2.13 -15.98 0.27
C HIS A 276 2.26 -16.48 1.70
#